data_27a526da332a1e91f1801ce871724be1
#
_entry.id   27a526da332a1e91f1801ce871724be1
#
_cell.length_a   1.000
_cell.length_b   1.000
_cell.length_c   1.000
_cell.angle_alpha   90.00
_cell.angle_beta   90.00
_cell.angle_gamma   90.00
#
_symmetry.space_group_name_H-M   'P 1'
#
loop_
_entity.id
_entity.type
_entity.pdbx_description
1 polymer ?
#
loop_
_entity_poly.entity_id
_entity_poly.type
_entity_poly.pdbx_seq_one_letter_code
_entity_poly.pdbx_strand_id
1 'polypeptide(L)'
;MTKAELVDEVALAAKLTKKDSEVIVDEVFKNIVQALNRGEKIELRGFGSFRVRQRKARRGRNPKTGAPVDIPAKAVPYFKPGKELKELINPDDIGLDFDDDDDDE
;
A
#
# COMPACT_ATOMS: atom_id res chain seq x y z
N MET A 1 -1.86 2.59 14.93
CA MET A 1 -3.29 2.84 14.67
C MET A 1 -3.92 1.62 14.04
N THR A 2 -5.07 1.22 14.56
CA THR A 2 -5.83 0.10 14.01
C THR A 2 -6.94 0.61 13.11
N LYS A 3 -7.56 -0.30 12.34
CA LYS A 3 -8.71 0.10 11.54
C LYS A 3 -9.81 0.67 12.43
N ALA A 4 -10.03 0.09 13.60
CA ALA A 4 -11.06 0.58 14.51
C ALA A 4 -10.78 2.01 14.94
N GLU A 5 -9.52 2.32 15.23
CA GLU A 5 -9.14 3.67 15.60
C GLU A 5 -9.31 4.63 14.42
N LEU A 6 -8.98 4.18 13.23
CA LEU A 6 -9.20 5.01 12.04
C LEU A 6 -10.67 5.31 11.83
N VAL A 7 -11.53 4.29 12.04
CA VAL A 7 -12.98 4.48 11.93
C VAL A 7 -13.46 5.52 12.94
N ASP A 8 -12.94 5.46 14.17
CA ASP A 8 -13.30 6.45 15.19
C ASP A 8 -12.93 7.87 14.75
N GLU A 9 -11.75 8.03 14.17
CA GLU A 9 -11.31 9.34 13.72
C GLU A 9 -12.18 9.85 12.56
N VAL A 10 -12.52 8.98 11.63
CA VAL A 10 -13.39 9.35 10.53
C VAL A 10 -14.78 9.74 11.03
N ALA A 11 -15.32 8.98 11.98
CA ALA A 11 -16.63 9.26 12.55
C ALA A 11 -16.64 10.63 13.18
N LEU A 12 -15.61 10.95 13.93
CA LEU A 12 -15.50 12.24 14.61
C LEU A 12 -15.39 13.39 13.60
N ALA A 13 -14.52 13.24 12.62
CA ALA A 13 -14.27 14.29 11.65
C ALA A 13 -15.47 14.53 10.74
N ALA A 14 -16.13 13.46 10.31
CA ALA A 14 -17.25 13.56 9.38
C ALA A 14 -18.59 13.73 10.08
N LYS A 15 -18.61 13.66 11.41
CA LYS A 15 -19.83 13.76 12.21
C LYS A 15 -20.83 12.68 11.84
N LEU A 16 -20.33 11.46 11.73
CA LEU A 16 -21.13 10.29 11.38
C LEU A 16 -21.09 9.29 12.52
N THR A 17 -22.00 8.32 12.47
CA THR A 17 -21.96 7.23 13.43
C THR A 17 -20.76 6.33 13.14
N LYS A 18 -20.33 5.56 14.12
CA LYS A 18 -19.25 4.59 13.90
C LYS A 18 -19.62 3.58 12.82
N LYS A 19 -20.88 3.15 12.83
CA LYS A 19 -21.34 2.17 11.86
C LYS A 19 -21.23 2.70 10.44
N ASP A 20 -21.69 3.91 10.18
CA ASP A 20 -21.58 4.50 8.86
C ASP A 20 -20.13 4.73 8.48
N SER A 21 -19.33 5.16 9.44
CA SER A 21 -17.90 5.41 9.18
C SER A 21 -17.16 4.14 8.86
N GLU A 22 -17.53 3.03 9.50
CA GLU A 22 -16.92 1.74 9.21
C GLU A 22 -17.23 1.31 7.76
N VAL A 23 -18.46 1.52 7.33
CA VAL A 23 -18.84 1.21 5.96
C VAL A 23 -17.99 2.02 4.97
N ILE A 24 -17.80 3.30 5.27
CA ILE A 24 -17.00 4.17 4.39
C ILE A 24 -15.55 3.72 4.34
N VAL A 25 -14.94 3.46 5.48
CA VAL A 25 -13.55 3.04 5.55
C VAL A 25 -13.37 1.71 4.81
N ASP A 26 -14.28 0.75 5.07
CA ASP A 26 -14.20 -0.55 4.40
C ASP A 26 -14.36 -0.40 2.90
N GLU A 27 -15.21 0.51 2.45
CA GLU A 27 -15.42 0.72 1.03
C GLU A 27 -14.18 1.29 0.34
N VAL A 28 -13.46 2.19 1.02
CA VAL A 28 -12.21 2.73 0.49
C VAL A 28 -11.21 1.60 0.23
N PHE A 29 -10.97 0.77 1.24
CA PHE A 29 -10.00 -0.30 1.09
C PHE A 29 -10.45 -1.37 0.10
N LYS A 30 -11.74 -1.66 0.08
CA LYS A 30 -12.29 -2.62 -0.88
C LYS A 30 -12.04 -2.15 -2.32
N ASN A 31 -12.22 -0.87 -2.59
CA ASN A 31 -11.99 -0.33 -3.92
C ASN A 31 -10.51 -0.39 -4.29
N ILE A 32 -9.63 -0.16 -3.33
CA ILE A 32 -8.19 -0.30 -3.59
C ILE A 32 -7.87 -1.74 -3.99
N VAL A 33 -8.39 -2.72 -3.23
CA VAL A 33 -8.15 -4.12 -3.53
C VAL A 33 -8.68 -4.49 -4.91
N GLN A 34 -9.90 -4.05 -5.22
CA GLN A 34 -10.50 -4.37 -6.51
C GLN A 34 -9.74 -3.78 -7.68
N ALA A 35 -9.26 -2.55 -7.53
CA ALA A 35 -8.47 -1.94 -8.59
C ALA A 35 -7.16 -2.68 -8.80
N LEU A 36 -6.50 -3.07 -7.72
CA LEU A 36 -5.25 -3.83 -7.82
C LEU A 36 -5.48 -5.20 -8.46
N ASN A 37 -6.63 -5.83 -8.17
CA ASN A 37 -6.97 -7.10 -8.80
C ASN A 37 -7.15 -6.97 -10.30
N ARG A 38 -7.54 -5.80 -10.77
CA ARG A 38 -7.67 -5.56 -12.21
C ARG A 38 -6.35 -5.10 -12.84
N GLY A 39 -5.29 -5.03 -12.05
CA GLY A 39 -3.99 -4.56 -12.53
C GLY A 39 -3.90 -3.06 -12.69
N GLU A 40 -4.82 -2.33 -12.11
CA GLU A 40 -4.83 -0.87 -12.21
C GLU A 40 -3.93 -0.23 -11.16
N LYS A 41 -3.39 0.91 -11.51
CA LYS A 41 -2.64 1.73 -10.58
C LYS A 41 -3.60 2.72 -9.93
N ILE A 42 -3.45 2.93 -8.64
CA ILE A 42 -4.27 3.90 -7.91
C ILE A 42 -3.37 5.06 -7.52
N GLU A 43 -3.67 6.23 -8.04
CA GLU A 43 -2.89 7.42 -7.75
C GLU A 43 -3.69 8.33 -6.83
N LEU A 44 -3.16 8.56 -5.63
CA LEU A 44 -3.79 9.48 -4.67
C LEU A 44 -2.86 10.69 -4.56
N ARG A 45 -3.20 11.73 -5.31
CA ARG A 45 -2.36 12.91 -5.38
C ARG A 45 -2.09 13.47 -3.99
N GLY A 46 -0.83 13.75 -3.70
CA GLY A 46 -0.43 14.26 -2.40
C GLY A 46 -0.14 13.19 -1.38
N PHE A 47 -0.50 11.94 -1.66
CA PHE A 47 -0.30 10.85 -0.71
C PHE A 47 0.67 9.81 -1.26
N GLY A 48 0.35 9.25 -2.41
CA GLY A 48 1.18 8.23 -3.02
C GLY A 48 0.38 7.40 -4.00
N SER A 49 0.96 6.30 -4.42
CA SER A 49 0.28 5.43 -5.37
C SER A 49 0.43 3.98 -4.96
N PHE A 50 -0.62 3.20 -5.27
CA PHE A 50 -0.63 1.76 -5.06
C PHE A 50 -0.60 1.10 -6.43
N ARG A 51 0.16 0.03 -6.55
CA ARG A 51 0.19 -0.75 -7.78
C ARG A 51 0.61 -2.17 -7.47
N VAL A 52 0.50 -3.02 -8.46
CA VAL A 52 0.91 -4.41 -8.33
C VAL A 52 2.26 -4.57 -9.01
N ARG A 53 3.18 -5.25 -8.35
CA ARG A 53 4.44 -5.69 -8.94
C ARG A 53 4.32 -7.17 -9.24
N GLN A 54 4.77 -7.53 -10.43
CA GLN A 54 4.81 -8.94 -10.81
C GLN A 54 6.17 -9.51 -10.43
N ARG A 55 6.14 -10.59 -9.69
CA ARG A 55 7.36 -11.32 -9.35
C ARG A 55 7.43 -12.55 -10.23
N LYS A 56 8.56 -12.70 -10.90
CA LYS A 56 8.75 -13.85 -11.79
C LYS A 56 8.85 -15.13 -11.00
N ALA A 57 8.45 -16.23 -11.63
CA ALA A 57 8.71 -17.54 -11.08
C ALA A 57 10.22 -17.75 -10.97
N ARG A 58 10.64 -18.46 -9.94
CA ARG A 58 12.06 -18.68 -9.71
C ARG A 58 12.26 -19.99 -8.95
N ARG A 59 13.52 -20.44 -8.89
CA ARG A 59 13.88 -21.59 -8.08
C ARG A 59 14.42 -21.09 -6.75
N GLY A 60 13.94 -21.68 -5.68
CA GLY A 60 14.47 -21.42 -4.36
C GLY A 60 14.93 -22.73 -3.75
N ARG A 61 15.24 -22.69 -2.46
CA ARG A 61 15.62 -23.88 -1.72
C ARG A 61 14.84 -23.96 -0.44
N ASN A 62 14.45 -25.16 -0.10
CA ASN A 62 13.80 -25.41 1.17
C ASN A 62 14.86 -25.24 2.28
N PRO A 63 14.68 -24.32 3.22
CA PRO A 63 15.69 -24.08 4.24
C PRO A 63 15.94 -25.27 5.16
N LYS A 64 14.99 -26.21 5.25
CA LYS A 64 15.17 -27.38 6.10
C LYS A 64 15.89 -28.52 5.41
N THR A 65 15.59 -28.73 4.13
CA THR A 65 16.14 -29.88 3.42
C THR A 65 17.18 -29.51 2.38
N GLY A 66 17.23 -28.23 1.99
CA GLY A 66 18.13 -27.81 0.92
C GLY A 66 17.62 -28.19 -0.46
N ALA A 67 16.48 -28.87 -0.55
CA ALA A 67 15.96 -29.30 -1.84
C ALA A 67 15.47 -28.12 -2.67
N PRO A 68 15.63 -28.16 -4.00
CA PRO A 68 15.12 -27.09 -4.85
C PRO A 68 13.59 -27.05 -4.81
N VAL A 69 13.04 -25.83 -4.81
CA VAL A 69 11.60 -25.61 -4.79
C VAL A 69 11.27 -24.60 -5.86
N ASP A 70 10.22 -24.88 -6.62
CA ASP A 70 9.74 -23.93 -7.61
C ASP A 70 8.86 -22.90 -6.91
N ILE A 71 9.22 -21.62 -7.03
CA ILE A 71 8.43 -20.52 -6.50
C ILE A 71 7.66 -19.90 -7.66
N PRO A 72 6.33 -20.01 -7.65
CA PRO A 72 5.56 -19.51 -8.79
C PRO A 72 5.58 -18.00 -8.87
N ALA A 73 5.29 -17.49 -10.06
CA ALA A 73 5.09 -16.07 -10.26
C ALA A 73 3.88 -15.61 -9.45
N LYS A 74 3.94 -14.40 -8.94
CA LYS A 74 2.83 -13.86 -8.18
C LYS A 74 2.80 -12.35 -8.25
N ALA A 75 1.63 -11.80 -7.95
CA ALA A 75 1.44 -10.36 -7.88
C ALA A 75 1.60 -9.92 -6.43
N VAL A 76 2.31 -8.82 -6.23
CA VAL A 76 2.58 -8.28 -4.90
C VAL A 76 2.13 -6.83 -4.87
N PRO A 77 1.33 -6.42 -3.89
CA PRO A 77 0.96 -5.01 -3.78
C PRO A 77 2.16 -4.19 -3.38
N TYR A 78 2.22 -2.98 -3.91
CA TYR A 78 3.33 -2.08 -3.66
C TYR A 78 2.79 -0.66 -3.51
N PHE A 79 3.24 0.03 -2.46
CA PHE A 79 2.88 1.41 -2.23
C PHE A 79 4.11 2.28 -2.38
N LYS A 80 4.02 3.31 -3.21
CA LYS A 80 5.08 4.29 -3.36
C LYS A 80 4.59 5.61 -2.78
N PRO A 81 5.20 6.10 -1.70
CA PRO A 81 4.79 7.37 -1.12
C PRO A 81 5.09 8.53 -2.08
N GLY A 82 4.22 9.51 -2.06
CA GLY A 82 4.43 10.71 -2.85
C GLY A 82 5.34 11.69 -2.15
N LYS A 83 5.77 12.69 -2.90
CA LYS A 83 6.67 13.71 -2.37
C LYS A 83 6.05 14.46 -1.20
N GLU A 84 4.79 14.83 -1.32
CA GLU A 84 4.15 15.59 -0.25
C GLU A 84 4.04 14.80 1.03
N LEU A 85 3.75 13.49 0.93
CA LEU A 85 3.69 12.66 2.12
C LEU A 85 5.05 12.59 2.80
N LYS A 86 6.12 12.42 2.01
CA LYS A 86 7.47 12.38 2.57
C LYS A 86 7.80 13.67 3.30
N GLU A 87 7.41 14.80 2.74
CA GLU A 87 7.67 16.09 3.36
C GLU A 87 6.88 16.27 4.65
N LEU A 88 5.67 15.75 4.69
CA LEU A 88 4.84 15.88 5.88
C LEU A 88 5.40 15.12 7.08
N ILE A 89 6.03 13.98 6.85
CA ILE A 89 6.61 13.23 7.94
C ILE A 89 8.09 13.55 8.18
N ASN A 90 8.68 14.34 7.30
CA ASN A 90 10.06 14.83 7.45
C ASN A 90 10.10 16.32 7.21
N PRO A 91 9.48 17.11 8.09
CA PRO A 91 9.35 18.54 7.83
C PRO A 91 10.68 19.27 7.80
N ASP A 92 11.73 18.68 8.39
CA ASP A 92 13.05 19.29 8.36
C ASP A 92 13.89 18.85 7.17
N ASP A 93 13.30 18.04 6.30
CA ASP A 93 14.00 17.59 5.11
C ASP A 93 13.97 18.74 4.09
N ILE A 94 15.09 19.32 3.84
CA ILE A 94 15.18 20.50 2.97
C ILE A 94 15.30 20.10 1.51
N GLY A 95 14.53 19.14 1.10
CA GLY A 95 14.48 18.77 -0.30
C GLY A 95 15.51 17.76 -0.74
N LEU A 96 16.24 17.20 0.18
CA LEU A 96 17.15 16.13 -0.16
C LEU A 96 16.36 14.85 -0.31
N ASP A 97 15.90 14.62 -1.49
CA ASP A 97 15.08 13.44 -1.75
C ASP A 97 15.97 12.33 -2.21
N PHE A 98 16.33 11.47 -1.32
CA PHE A 98 17.16 10.33 -1.64
C PHE A 98 16.34 9.18 -2.09
N ASP A 99 15.39 9.44 -2.76
CA ASP A 99 14.51 8.45 -3.14
C ASP A 99 15.05 7.35 -3.82
N ASP A 100 15.15 6.79 -3.63
CA ASP A 100 15.37 5.97 -4.28
C ASP A 100 14.53 5.10 -4.85
N ASP A 101 14.08 5.09 -5.18
CA ASP A 101 13.20 4.29 -5.63
C ASP A 101 13.17 3.50 -6.49
N ASP A 102 13.32 3.38 -6.57
CA ASP A 102 13.15 2.74 -7.27
C ASP A 102 12.75 1.88 -7.68
N ASP A 103 12.55 1.68 -8.01
CA ASP A 103 11.95 0.94 -8.33
C ASP A 103 11.80 0.12 -8.95
N ASP A 104 11.91 -0.06 -9.36
CA ASP A 104 11.57 -0.71 -9.98
C ASP A 104 11.30 -1.54 -10.38
N GLU A 105 11.32 -1.83 -10.73
CA GLU A 105 10.86 -2.51 -11.17
C GLU A 105 10.71 -2.93 -11.39
#